data_6c3d7a0d7b1daf62aa72ea08051c2dcf
#
_entry.id   6c3d7a0d7b1daf62aa72ea08051c2dcf
#
_cell.length_a   1.000
_cell.length_b   1.000
_cell.length_c   1.000
_cell.angle_alpha   90.00
_cell.angle_beta   90.00
_cell.angle_gamma   90.00
#
_symmetry.space_group_name_H-M   'P 1'
#
loop_
_entity.id
_entity.type
_entity.pdbx_description
1 polymer ?
#
loop_
_entity_poly.entity_id
_entity_poly.type
_entity_poly.pdbx_seq_one_letter_code
_entity_poly.pdbx_strand_id
1 'polypeptide(L)'
;MEKAVSTTELTTSFGWDTRQAFEQQDVQELSRKLMERLEEKMKGTVAEKALPELFVGKTKTYISCINVDYESSRIEDFWDIQLNVRGNKTLEDSFRDYIQVETLEGENKYDAGPPYGLQDAKKGVIFESFPPVLHLHLKRFEYDLNALTMMKVNDRHVFPMEFDAAPYLSANADMSESWVYELHGVLVHSGSLDAGHYYAFLKPTKDGYWYRFDDDKVNRATEKEVLEENYGGEYEFANGTTGVRQPYTQKYSTKRSMNAYMLVYIRKTRSDDVLLPITKDDVPSHIGKTE
;
A
#
# COMPACT_ATOMS: atom_id res chain seq x y z
N MET A 1 -26.75 11.33 13.03
CA MET A 1 -26.08 12.57 12.55
C MET A 1 -27.04 13.29 11.66
N GLU A 2 -27.41 14.50 11.98
CA GLU A 2 -28.42 15.27 11.22
C GLU A 2 -27.81 16.10 10.09
N LYS A 3 -26.48 16.28 10.06
CA LYS A 3 -25.77 17.02 9.01
C LYS A 3 -24.47 16.33 8.62
N ALA A 4 -24.09 16.47 7.34
CA ALA A 4 -22.77 16.04 6.86
C ALA A 4 -21.67 16.86 7.55
N VAL A 5 -20.60 16.20 7.94
CA VAL A 5 -19.42 16.85 8.54
C VAL A 5 -18.50 17.34 7.42
N SER A 6 -18.12 18.62 7.47
CA SER A 6 -17.17 19.20 6.52
C SER A 6 -15.74 18.72 6.83
N THR A 7 -14.97 18.45 5.79
CA THR A 7 -13.54 18.11 5.89
C THR A 7 -12.62 19.34 5.97
N THR A 8 -13.17 20.56 5.92
CA THR A 8 -12.41 21.81 5.89
C THR A 8 -11.49 21.99 7.11
N GLU A 9 -11.98 21.69 8.31
CA GLU A 9 -11.17 21.79 9.53
C GLU A 9 -10.02 20.77 9.53
N LEU A 10 -10.28 19.55 9.02
CA LEU A 10 -9.26 18.51 8.88
C LEU A 10 -8.16 18.95 7.91
N THR A 11 -8.51 19.41 6.72
CA THR A 11 -7.53 19.88 5.71
C THR A 11 -6.74 21.09 6.19
N THR A 12 -7.39 22.03 6.89
CA THR A 12 -6.72 23.16 7.52
C THR A 12 -5.73 22.71 8.60
N SER A 13 -6.05 21.66 9.35
CA SER A 13 -5.16 21.12 10.39
C SER A 13 -3.85 20.56 9.83
N PHE A 14 -3.82 20.15 8.56
CA PHE A 14 -2.61 19.73 7.84
C PHE A 14 -1.76 20.91 7.34
N GLY A 15 -2.21 22.14 7.55
CA GLY A 15 -1.56 23.34 7.03
C GLY A 15 -1.81 23.57 5.54
N TRP A 16 -2.79 22.89 4.95
CA TRP A 16 -3.19 23.13 3.56
C TRP A 16 -3.98 24.44 3.47
N ASP A 17 -3.53 25.29 2.57
CA ASP A 17 -4.30 26.48 2.22
C ASP A 17 -5.51 26.11 1.35
N THR A 18 -6.36 27.11 1.09
CA THR A 18 -7.59 26.92 0.30
C THR A 18 -7.30 26.39 -1.10
N ARG A 19 -6.15 26.77 -1.70
CA ARG A 19 -5.76 26.33 -3.03
C ARG A 19 -5.34 24.85 -3.02
N GLN A 20 -4.48 24.46 -2.07
CA GLN A 20 -4.00 23.08 -1.91
C GLN A 20 -5.14 22.12 -1.55
N ALA A 21 -6.17 22.59 -0.83
CA ALA A 21 -7.36 21.79 -0.50
C ALA A 21 -8.22 21.47 -1.74
N PHE A 22 -8.12 22.26 -2.82
CA PHE A 22 -8.85 22.02 -4.08
C PHE A 22 -7.98 21.34 -5.17
N GLU A 23 -6.67 21.21 -4.96
CA GLU A 23 -5.80 20.42 -5.85
C GLU A 23 -5.95 18.94 -5.53
N GLN A 24 -5.86 18.08 -6.55
CA GLN A 24 -5.83 16.63 -6.36
C GLN A 24 -4.51 16.25 -5.69
N GLN A 25 -4.59 15.80 -4.45
CA GLN A 25 -3.45 15.38 -3.66
C GLN A 25 -3.25 13.86 -3.77
N ASP A 26 -2.00 13.41 -3.61
CA ASP A 26 -1.71 12.00 -3.51
C ASP A 26 -2.17 11.45 -2.14
N VAL A 27 -2.96 10.37 -2.18
CA VAL A 27 -3.52 9.76 -0.96
C VAL A 27 -2.43 9.19 -0.05
N GLN A 28 -1.28 8.77 -0.59
CA GLN A 28 -0.15 8.32 0.21
C GLN A 28 0.47 9.49 0.98
N GLU A 29 0.62 10.65 0.33
CA GLU A 29 1.10 11.87 1.00
C GLU A 29 0.13 12.32 2.10
N LEU A 30 -1.18 12.28 1.83
CA LEU A 30 -2.20 12.54 2.84
C LEU A 30 -2.07 11.59 4.03
N SER A 31 -1.94 10.28 3.78
CA SER A 31 -1.78 9.27 4.83
C SER A 31 -0.56 9.55 5.71
N ARG A 32 0.59 9.86 5.11
CA ARG A 32 1.82 10.18 5.85
C ARG A 32 1.65 11.44 6.71
N LYS A 33 1.12 12.52 6.16
CA LYS A 33 0.85 13.75 6.90
C LYS A 33 -0.11 13.52 8.06
N LEU A 34 -1.16 12.70 7.85
CA LEU A 34 -2.10 12.34 8.90
C LEU A 34 -1.39 11.59 10.03
N MET A 35 -0.59 10.58 9.70
CA MET A 35 0.16 9.81 10.70
C MET A 35 1.15 10.68 11.47
N GLU A 36 1.93 11.53 10.79
CA GLU A 36 2.87 12.46 11.42
C GLU A 36 2.15 13.41 12.40
N ARG A 37 0.99 13.95 12.00
CA ARG A 37 0.21 14.84 12.87
C ARG A 37 -0.40 14.14 14.07
N LEU A 38 -0.90 12.92 13.88
CA LEU A 38 -1.42 12.12 14.99
C LEU A 38 -0.30 11.75 15.97
N GLU A 39 0.85 11.30 15.46
CA GLU A 39 2.02 10.98 16.28
C GLU A 39 2.47 12.19 17.10
N GLU A 40 2.58 13.38 16.48
CA GLU A 40 2.91 14.63 17.17
C GLU A 40 1.92 14.96 18.29
N LYS A 41 0.61 14.79 18.04
CA LYS A 41 -0.44 15.05 19.03
C LYS A 41 -0.49 14.02 20.15
N MET A 42 -0.11 12.78 19.89
CA MET A 42 -0.12 11.69 20.87
C MET A 42 1.15 11.67 21.73
N LYS A 43 2.19 12.39 21.33
CA LYS A 43 3.46 12.47 22.06
C LYS A 43 3.25 12.98 23.49
N GLY A 44 3.86 12.27 24.46
CA GLY A 44 3.71 12.56 25.90
C GLY A 44 2.36 12.13 26.49
N THR A 45 1.49 11.46 25.72
CA THR A 45 0.24 10.89 26.22
C THR A 45 0.34 9.38 26.41
N VAL A 46 -0.66 8.76 27.02
CA VAL A 46 -0.74 7.29 27.17
C VAL A 46 -0.81 6.55 25.83
N ALA A 47 -1.17 7.25 24.75
CA ALA A 47 -1.33 6.69 23.41
C ALA A 47 -0.10 6.93 22.51
N GLU A 48 1.00 7.48 23.01
CA GLU A 48 2.20 7.84 22.23
C GLU A 48 2.72 6.70 21.34
N LYS A 49 2.67 5.47 21.83
CA LYS A 49 3.17 4.29 21.11
C LYS A 49 2.15 3.59 20.23
N ALA A 50 0.87 3.99 20.28
CA ALA A 50 -0.20 3.25 19.63
C ALA A 50 -0.04 3.20 18.09
N LEU A 51 0.34 4.32 17.46
CA LEU A 51 0.55 4.34 16.01
C LEU A 51 1.77 3.52 15.58
N PRO A 52 2.97 3.69 16.18
CA PRO A 52 4.11 2.83 15.84
C PRO A 52 3.83 1.34 16.07
N GLU A 53 3.16 0.97 17.16
CA GLU A 53 2.82 -0.43 17.45
C GLU A 53 1.84 -1.04 16.42
N LEU A 54 0.98 -0.23 15.80
CA LEU A 54 0.02 -0.69 14.80
C LEU A 54 0.58 -0.70 13.37
N PHE A 55 1.41 0.29 13.00
CA PHE A 55 1.73 0.58 11.60
C PHE A 55 3.22 0.50 11.26
N VAL A 56 4.14 0.38 12.25
CA VAL A 56 5.57 0.36 11.97
C VAL A 56 6.11 -1.06 11.89
N GLY A 57 6.73 -1.38 10.75
CA GLY A 57 7.55 -2.56 10.58
C GLY A 57 9.04 -2.20 10.47
N LYS A 58 9.88 -3.22 10.33
CA LYS A 58 11.34 -3.05 10.24
C LYS A 58 11.91 -3.78 9.03
N THR A 59 12.79 -3.10 8.31
CA THR A 59 13.64 -3.67 7.26
C THR A 59 15.09 -3.65 7.69
N LYS A 60 15.86 -4.62 7.20
CA LYS A 60 17.32 -4.64 7.26
C LYS A 60 17.86 -4.46 5.87
N THR A 61 18.56 -3.36 5.61
CA THR A 61 19.40 -3.18 4.44
C THR A 61 20.78 -3.70 4.76
N TYR A 62 21.36 -4.54 3.91
CA TYR A 62 22.66 -5.15 4.16
C TYR A 62 23.54 -5.18 2.92
N ILE A 63 24.86 -5.18 3.16
CA ILE A 63 25.90 -5.50 2.18
C ILE A 63 26.80 -6.54 2.84
N SER A 64 26.83 -7.75 2.26
CA SER A 64 27.60 -8.89 2.77
C SER A 64 28.66 -9.27 1.76
N CYS A 65 29.93 -9.25 2.16
CA CYS A 65 31.04 -9.63 1.30
C CYS A 65 31.01 -11.13 1.01
N ILE A 66 31.40 -11.52 -0.22
CA ILE A 66 31.37 -12.93 -0.65
C ILE A 66 32.62 -13.68 -0.18
N ASN A 67 33.79 -13.02 -0.25
CA ASN A 67 35.10 -13.68 -0.08
C ASN A 67 35.73 -13.46 1.30
N VAL A 68 35.13 -12.58 2.14
CA VAL A 68 35.58 -12.27 3.49
C VAL A 68 34.39 -12.23 4.43
N ASP A 69 34.61 -12.53 5.69
CA ASP A 69 33.57 -12.47 6.74
C ASP A 69 33.36 -11.02 7.18
N TYR A 70 32.62 -10.28 6.36
CA TYR A 70 32.25 -8.88 6.65
C TYR A 70 30.85 -8.58 6.12
N GLU A 71 30.02 -8.06 6.99
CA GLU A 71 28.69 -7.54 6.67
C GLU A 71 28.51 -6.14 7.28
N SER A 72 28.02 -5.21 6.46
CA SER A 72 27.49 -3.93 6.91
C SER A 72 25.99 -3.96 6.77
N SER A 73 25.26 -3.64 7.85
CA SER A 73 23.81 -3.64 7.81
C SER A 73 23.21 -2.54 8.66
N ARG A 74 21.99 -2.10 8.29
CA ARG A 74 21.20 -1.11 9.01
C ARG A 74 19.74 -1.54 9.07
N ILE A 75 19.15 -1.43 10.26
CA ILE A 75 17.72 -1.63 10.46
C ILE A 75 17.04 -0.27 10.38
N GLU A 76 15.95 -0.20 9.61
CA GLU A 76 15.16 1.01 9.40
C GLU A 76 13.69 0.71 9.60
N ASP A 77 12.97 1.68 10.16
CA ASP A 77 11.52 1.61 10.33
C ASP A 77 10.82 1.99 9.03
N PHE A 78 9.70 1.33 8.75
CA PHE A 78 8.81 1.70 7.65
C PHE A 78 7.36 1.79 8.12
N TRP A 79 6.59 2.69 7.53
CA TRP A 79 5.17 2.90 7.75
C TRP A 79 4.31 2.35 6.62
N ASP A 80 4.85 2.33 5.42
CA ASP A 80 4.28 1.73 4.22
C ASP A 80 5.37 1.07 3.38
N ILE A 81 4.98 0.15 2.51
CA ILE A 81 5.89 -0.48 1.56
C ILE A 81 5.48 -0.08 0.15
N GLN A 82 6.39 0.55 -0.58
CA GLN A 82 6.19 0.95 -1.96
C GLN A 82 6.61 -0.17 -2.91
N LEU A 83 5.65 -0.80 -3.56
CA LEU A 83 5.84 -1.96 -4.41
C LEU A 83 5.77 -1.61 -5.90
N ASN A 84 6.75 -2.08 -6.67
CA ASN A 84 6.74 -1.94 -8.13
C ASN A 84 5.61 -2.78 -8.73
N VAL A 85 4.80 -2.16 -9.59
CA VAL A 85 3.74 -2.82 -10.37
C VAL A 85 4.25 -3.19 -11.75
N ARG A 86 5.01 -2.29 -12.39
CA ARG A 86 5.57 -2.51 -13.72
C ARG A 86 6.47 -3.76 -13.70
N GLY A 87 6.18 -4.71 -14.57
CA GLY A 87 6.92 -5.97 -14.67
C GLY A 87 6.48 -7.06 -13.68
N ASN A 88 5.70 -6.72 -12.65
CA ASN A 88 5.22 -7.64 -11.63
C ASN A 88 3.71 -7.90 -11.80
N LYS A 89 3.34 -9.17 -11.96
CA LYS A 89 1.95 -9.57 -12.22
C LYS A 89 1.13 -9.79 -10.96
N THR A 90 1.80 -10.08 -9.85
CA THR A 90 1.16 -10.39 -8.57
C THR A 90 1.84 -9.64 -7.43
N LEU A 91 1.16 -9.58 -6.29
CA LEU A 91 1.71 -9.01 -5.06
C LEU A 91 2.99 -9.75 -4.62
N GLU A 92 3.00 -11.07 -4.74
CA GLU A 92 4.15 -11.91 -4.42
C GLU A 92 5.34 -11.61 -5.34
N ASP A 93 5.10 -11.32 -6.64
CA ASP A 93 6.16 -10.91 -7.56
C ASP A 93 6.80 -9.61 -7.10
N SER A 94 5.98 -8.62 -6.69
CA SER A 94 6.46 -7.33 -6.20
C SER A 94 7.25 -7.44 -4.90
N PHE A 95 6.87 -8.35 -4.00
CA PHE A 95 7.66 -8.61 -2.79
C PHE A 95 8.99 -9.30 -3.09
N ARG A 96 9.00 -10.26 -4.05
CA ARG A 96 10.26 -10.89 -4.51
C ARG A 96 11.19 -9.87 -5.17
N ASP A 97 10.64 -8.98 -5.99
CA ASP A 97 11.37 -7.87 -6.60
C ASP A 97 11.96 -6.93 -5.53
N TYR A 98 11.17 -6.60 -4.50
CA TYR A 98 11.58 -5.72 -3.40
C TYR A 98 12.79 -6.26 -2.60
N ILE A 99 12.82 -7.58 -2.35
CA ILE A 99 13.91 -8.22 -1.60
C ILE A 99 14.98 -8.83 -2.51
N GLN A 100 14.96 -8.53 -3.82
CA GLN A 100 15.94 -9.07 -4.76
C GLN A 100 17.36 -8.67 -4.37
N VAL A 101 18.26 -9.66 -4.36
CA VAL A 101 19.66 -9.45 -4.04
C VAL A 101 20.43 -9.02 -5.27
N GLU A 102 21.14 -7.89 -5.15
CA GLU A 102 22.07 -7.37 -6.14
C GLU A 102 23.49 -7.90 -5.84
N THR A 103 24.21 -8.36 -6.87
CA THR A 103 25.63 -8.71 -6.75
C THR A 103 26.49 -7.54 -7.21
N LEU A 104 27.36 -7.07 -6.33
CA LEU A 104 28.34 -6.02 -6.57
C LEU A 104 29.68 -6.67 -6.95
N GLU A 105 30.05 -6.63 -8.24
CA GLU A 105 31.27 -7.26 -8.77
C GLU A 105 31.92 -6.40 -9.87
N GLY A 106 33.14 -6.75 -10.29
CA GLY A 106 33.86 -6.05 -11.34
C GLY A 106 34.20 -4.60 -10.96
N GLU A 107 33.68 -3.62 -11.71
CA GLU A 107 33.87 -2.20 -11.43
C GLU A 107 32.98 -1.69 -10.27
N ASN A 108 31.94 -2.43 -9.91
CA ASN A 108 30.98 -2.09 -8.86
C ASN A 108 31.26 -2.76 -7.52
N LYS A 109 32.51 -3.24 -7.29
CA LYS A 109 32.89 -3.84 -6.01
C LYS A 109 32.64 -2.91 -4.84
N TYR A 110 32.26 -3.51 -3.72
CA TYR A 110 32.04 -2.79 -2.47
C TYR A 110 33.40 -2.54 -1.76
N ASP A 111 33.64 -1.32 -1.33
CA ASP A 111 34.80 -1.01 -0.49
C ASP A 111 34.43 -1.27 0.99
N ALA A 112 34.93 -2.38 1.51
CA ALA A 112 34.71 -2.77 2.90
C ALA A 112 35.70 -2.05 3.87
N GLY A 113 36.57 -1.19 3.36
CA GLY A 113 37.61 -0.52 4.13
C GLY A 113 38.72 -1.44 4.61
N PRO A 114 39.74 -0.89 5.30
CA PRO A 114 40.82 -1.72 5.84
C PRO A 114 40.30 -2.70 6.92
N PRO A 115 40.77 -3.95 6.93
CA PRO A 115 41.84 -4.53 6.10
C PRO A 115 41.36 -5.15 4.79
N TYR A 116 40.05 -5.12 4.47
CA TYR A 116 39.43 -5.93 3.41
C TYR A 116 39.51 -5.29 2.01
N GLY A 117 39.45 -3.93 1.93
CA GLY A 117 39.46 -3.22 0.66
C GLY A 117 38.26 -3.52 -0.23
N LEU A 118 38.43 -3.50 -1.56
CA LEU A 118 37.39 -3.77 -2.55
C LEU A 118 37.05 -5.26 -2.60
N GLN A 119 35.77 -5.58 -2.34
CA GLN A 119 35.25 -6.95 -2.28
C GLN A 119 34.06 -7.14 -3.20
N ASP A 120 33.91 -8.35 -3.75
CA ASP A 120 32.64 -8.78 -4.31
C ASP A 120 31.64 -8.94 -3.17
N ALA A 121 30.44 -8.39 -3.32
CA ALA A 121 29.46 -8.38 -2.25
C ALA A 121 28.04 -8.60 -2.76
N LYS A 122 27.17 -9.06 -1.86
CA LYS A 122 25.72 -9.10 -2.05
C LYS A 122 25.09 -7.93 -1.30
N LYS A 123 24.24 -7.18 -1.98
CA LYS A 123 23.47 -6.09 -1.40
C LYS A 123 21.98 -6.41 -1.50
N GLY A 124 21.25 -6.21 -0.43
CA GLY A 124 19.81 -6.50 -0.42
C GLY A 124 19.10 -5.81 0.71
N VAL A 125 17.77 -5.95 0.66
CA VAL A 125 16.84 -5.56 1.72
C VAL A 125 16.07 -6.81 2.12
N ILE A 126 15.84 -7.01 3.41
CA ILE A 126 15.00 -8.08 3.94
C ILE A 126 14.14 -7.52 5.07
N PHE A 127 12.96 -8.09 5.28
CA PHE A 127 12.10 -7.66 6.37
C PHE A 127 12.50 -8.35 7.67
N GLU A 128 12.63 -7.57 8.76
CA GLU A 128 12.86 -8.08 10.11
C GLU A 128 11.53 -8.30 10.84
N SER A 129 10.55 -7.43 10.59
CA SER A 129 9.19 -7.58 11.11
C SER A 129 8.19 -6.79 10.27
N PHE A 130 6.95 -7.27 10.24
CA PHE A 130 5.82 -6.54 9.68
C PHE A 130 4.89 -6.03 10.78
N PRO A 131 4.19 -4.89 10.58
CA PRO A 131 3.25 -4.35 11.56
C PRO A 131 1.94 -5.15 11.59
N PRO A 132 1.11 -5.00 12.64
CA PRO A 132 -0.26 -5.55 12.66
C PRO A 132 -1.14 -5.06 11.51
N VAL A 133 -1.02 -3.79 11.12
CA VAL A 133 -1.71 -3.19 9.97
C VAL A 133 -0.67 -2.82 8.92
N LEU A 134 -0.71 -3.50 7.80
CA LEU A 134 0.28 -3.39 6.72
C LEU A 134 -0.28 -2.56 5.58
N HIS A 135 0.36 -1.41 5.33
CA HIS A 135 0.06 -0.54 4.21
C HIS A 135 0.98 -0.84 3.03
N LEU A 136 0.40 -1.18 1.88
CA LEU A 136 1.11 -1.47 0.64
C LEU A 136 0.73 -0.43 -0.41
N HIS A 137 1.67 0.42 -0.79
CA HIS A 137 1.50 1.39 -1.85
C HIS A 137 1.96 0.78 -3.18
N LEU A 138 1.03 0.63 -4.11
CA LEU A 138 1.30 0.14 -5.47
C LEU A 138 1.79 1.30 -6.33
N LYS A 139 3.05 1.27 -6.78
CA LYS A 139 3.65 2.34 -7.59
C LYS A 139 3.01 2.36 -8.98
N ARG A 140 1.87 3.05 -9.06
CA ARG A 140 1.10 3.26 -10.30
C ARG A 140 1.52 4.52 -11.04
N PHE A 141 2.18 5.47 -10.37
CA PHE A 141 2.68 6.70 -10.97
C PHE A 141 4.21 6.63 -11.02
N GLU A 142 4.75 6.61 -12.22
CA GLU A 142 6.18 6.47 -12.47
C GLU A 142 6.63 7.45 -13.54
N TYR A 143 7.88 7.90 -13.43
CA TYR A 143 8.51 8.68 -14.48
C TYR A 143 9.05 7.74 -15.56
N ASP A 144 8.56 7.89 -16.80
CA ASP A 144 9.06 7.13 -17.95
C ASP A 144 10.22 7.87 -18.59
N LEU A 145 11.41 7.26 -18.51
CA LEU A 145 12.65 7.87 -19.05
C LEU A 145 12.66 7.96 -20.58
N ASN A 146 11.89 7.13 -21.29
CA ASN A 146 11.81 7.17 -22.75
C ASN A 146 10.84 8.25 -23.21
N ALA A 147 9.69 8.38 -22.54
CA ALA A 147 8.70 9.41 -22.82
C ALA A 147 9.02 10.76 -22.15
N LEU A 148 9.97 10.81 -21.22
CA LEU A 148 10.36 11.98 -20.42
C LEU A 148 9.17 12.63 -19.71
N THR A 149 8.24 11.82 -19.22
CA THR A 149 7.03 12.28 -18.54
C THR A 149 6.57 11.30 -17.46
N MET A 150 5.75 11.79 -16.53
CA MET A 150 5.04 10.93 -15.59
C MET A 150 3.98 10.12 -16.33
N MET A 151 3.87 8.85 -15.99
CA MET A 151 2.89 7.92 -16.56
C MET A 151 2.16 7.16 -15.48
N LYS A 152 0.88 6.84 -15.75
CA LYS A 152 0.12 5.89 -14.92
C LYS A 152 0.30 4.48 -15.44
N VAL A 153 0.80 3.59 -14.58
CA VAL A 153 0.95 2.14 -14.84
C VAL A 153 -0.39 1.47 -14.61
N ASN A 154 -1.07 1.10 -15.70
CA ASN A 154 -2.36 0.43 -15.66
C ASN A 154 -2.24 -1.09 -15.83
N ASP A 155 -1.05 -1.65 -15.76
CA ASP A 155 -0.80 -3.07 -15.92
C ASP A 155 -1.58 -3.89 -14.89
N ARG A 156 -1.97 -5.12 -15.30
CA ARG A 156 -2.64 -6.05 -14.40
C ARG A 156 -1.70 -6.47 -13.29
N HIS A 157 -2.16 -6.27 -12.04
CA HIS A 157 -1.45 -6.65 -10.83
C HIS A 157 -2.44 -7.29 -9.85
N VAL A 158 -2.31 -8.58 -9.67
CA VAL A 158 -3.21 -9.38 -8.82
C VAL A 158 -2.76 -9.31 -7.38
N PHE A 159 -3.70 -9.09 -6.48
CA PHE A 159 -3.49 -9.15 -5.03
C PHE A 159 -4.54 -10.05 -4.40
N PRO A 160 -4.17 -10.88 -3.41
CA PRO A 160 -5.07 -11.88 -2.81
C PRO A 160 -5.89 -11.31 -1.65
N MET A 161 -6.96 -12.02 -1.27
CA MET A 161 -7.67 -11.76 0.00
C MET A 161 -6.82 -12.11 1.21
N GLU A 162 -6.02 -13.15 1.14
CA GLU A 162 -5.06 -13.55 2.18
C GLU A 162 -3.64 -13.52 1.62
N PHE A 163 -2.73 -12.89 2.35
CA PHE A 163 -1.33 -12.75 1.99
C PHE A 163 -0.44 -13.29 3.10
N ASP A 164 0.45 -14.22 2.77
CA ASP A 164 1.46 -14.72 3.71
C ASP A 164 2.76 -13.93 3.54
N ALA A 165 3.13 -13.16 4.55
CA ALA A 165 4.34 -12.36 4.57
C ALA A 165 5.58 -13.12 5.09
N ALA A 166 5.41 -14.31 5.67
CA ALA A 166 6.51 -15.10 6.24
C ALA A 166 7.67 -15.35 5.26
N PRO A 167 7.44 -15.65 3.95
CA PRO A 167 8.53 -15.92 3.00
C PRO A 167 9.50 -14.74 2.77
N TYR A 168 9.12 -13.53 3.18
CA TYR A 168 9.90 -12.31 2.95
C TYR A 168 10.64 -11.83 4.21
N LEU A 169 10.51 -12.55 5.32
CA LEU A 169 11.19 -12.26 6.58
C LEU A 169 12.62 -12.78 6.59
N SER A 170 13.48 -12.13 7.37
CA SER A 170 14.82 -12.61 7.65
C SER A 170 14.78 -13.94 8.39
N ALA A 171 15.85 -14.73 8.25
CA ALA A 171 15.96 -16.03 8.92
C ALA A 171 15.91 -15.94 10.46
N ASN A 172 16.19 -14.77 11.02
CA ASN A 172 16.21 -14.52 12.45
C ASN A 172 14.92 -13.84 12.96
N ALA A 173 13.95 -13.61 12.08
CA ALA A 173 12.67 -13.00 12.47
C ALA A 173 11.90 -13.88 13.46
N ASP A 174 11.12 -13.27 14.31
CA ASP A 174 10.24 -13.98 15.24
C ASP A 174 9.14 -14.71 14.48
N MET A 175 9.17 -16.02 14.51
CA MET A 175 8.19 -16.92 13.88
C MET A 175 7.22 -17.54 14.91
N SER A 176 7.14 -17.00 16.12
CA SER A 176 6.23 -17.48 17.17
C SER A 176 4.75 -17.27 16.85
N GLU A 177 4.45 -16.27 15.99
CA GLU A 177 3.11 -16.00 15.49
C GLU A 177 3.03 -16.14 13.97
N SER A 178 1.81 -16.36 13.46
CA SER A 178 1.54 -16.40 12.03
C SER A 178 1.67 -15.00 11.39
N TRP A 179 2.30 -14.95 10.22
CA TRP A 179 2.46 -13.74 9.41
C TRP A 179 1.46 -13.67 8.25
N VAL A 180 0.32 -14.35 8.41
CA VAL A 180 -0.79 -14.30 7.45
C VAL A 180 -1.66 -13.08 7.69
N TYR A 181 -1.90 -12.34 6.63
CA TYR A 181 -2.69 -11.10 6.60
C TYR A 181 -3.97 -11.29 5.82
N GLU A 182 -5.04 -10.63 6.23
CA GLU A 182 -6.31 -10.56 5.52
C GLU A 182 -6.50 -9.15 4.95
N LEU A 183 -6.96 -9.05 3.71
CA LEU A 183 -7.26 -7.78 3.06
C LEU A 183 -8.42 -7.08 3.77
N HIS A 184 -8.19 -5.85 4.21
CA HIS A 184 -9.15 -5.02 4.93
C HIS A 184 -9.60 -3.82 4.12
N GLY A 185 -8.73 -3.28 3.27
CA GLY A 185 -9.04 -2.09 2.47
C GLY A 185 -8.31 -2.04 1.15
N VAL A 186 -8.98 -1.48 0.14
CA VAL A 186 -8.42 -1.19 -1.19
C VAL A 186 -8.76 0.25 -1.55
N LEU A 187 -7.75 1.11 -1.63
CA LEU A 187 -7.90 2.46 -2.17
C LEU A 187 -7.68 2.38 -3.68
N VAL A 188 -8.64 2.88 -4.42
CA VAL A 188 -8.66 2.83 -5.88
C VAL A 188 -8.48 4.24 -6.44
N HIS A 189 -7.63 4.35 -7.46
CA HIS A 189 -7.54 5.56 -8.27
C HIS A 189 -8.13 5.29 -9.66
N SER A 190 -9.09 6.12 -10.06
CA SER A 190 -9.73 6.10 -11.38
C SER A 190 -9.34 7.34 -12.17
N GLY A 191 -8.98 7.18 -13.43
CA GLY A 191 -8.61 8.29 -14.31
C GLY A 191 -7.12 8.36 -14.64
N SER A 192 -6.68 9.53 -15.14
CA SER A 192 -5.31 9.83 -15.54
C SER A 192 -4.50 10.46 -14.40
N LEU A 193 -3.25 10.86 -14.68
CA LEU A 193 -2.38 11.59 -13.76
C LEU A 193 -2.97 12.95 -13.34
N ASP A 194 -3.49 13.70 -14.32
CA ASP A 194 -3.88 15.10 -14.14
C ASP A 194 -5.34 15.26 -13.73
N ALA A 195 -6.13 14.18 -13.89
CA ALA A 195 -7.56 14.18 -13.57
C ALA A 195 -7.99 12.77 -13.15
N GLY A 196 -8.16 12.58 -11.88
CA GLY A 196 -8.56 11.29 -11.32
C GLY A 196 -9.51 11.45 -10.15
N HIS A 197 -9.96 10.32 -9.65
CA HIS A 197 -10.86 10.21 -8.52
C HIS A 197 -10.42 9.05 -7.63
N TYR A 198 -10.40 9.28 -6.32
CA TYR A 198 -10.14 8.25 -5.33
C TYR A 198 -11.42 7.80 -4.66
N TYR A 199 -11.54 6.51 -4.43
CA TYR A 199 -12.54 5.90 -3.59
C TYR A 199 -11.97 4.66 -2.92
N ALA A 200 -12.65 4.14 -1.90
CA ALA A 200 -12.15 3.02 -1.13
C ALA A 200 -13.18 1.89 -1.01
N PHE A 201 -12.67 0.68 -1.03
CA PHE A 201 -13.39 -0.48 -0.52
C PHE A 201 -12.83 -0.81 0.86
N LEU A 202 -13.71 -0.96 1.83
CA LEU A 202 -13.35 -1.30 3.20
C LEU A 202 -14.25 -2.40 3.74
N LYS A 203 -13.70 -3.20 4.65
CA LYS A 203 -14.43 -4.16 5.47
C LYS A 203 -14.40 -3.65 6.93
N PRO A 204 -15.28 -2.69 7.29
CA PRO A 204 -15.13 -1.93 8.53
C PRO A 204 -15.37 -2.74 9.80
N THR A 205 -16.05 -3.87 9.69
CA THR A 205 -16.38 -4.77 10.80
C THR A 205 -16.06 -6.21 10.45
N LYS A 206 -16.04 -7.09 11.47
CA LYS A 206 -15.80 -8.53 11.30
C LYS A 206 -16.95 -9.30 10.69
N ASP A 207 -18.08 -8.65 10.38
CA ASP A 207 -19.26 -9.28 9.76
C ASP A 207 -19.01 -9.77 8.31
N GLY A 208 -17.86 -9.43 7.75
CA GLY A 208 -17.40 -9.91 6.46
C GLY A 208 -17.96 -9.14 5.26
N TYR A 209 -18.75 -8.10 5.47
CA TYR A 209 -19.27 -7.30 4.37
C TYR A 209 -18.29 -6.24 3.91
N TRP A 210 -18.15 -6.13 2.58
CA TRP A 210 -17.43 -5.06 1.93
C TRP A 210 -18.33 -3.89 1.61
N TYR A 211 -17.80 -2.68 1.76
CA TYR A 211 -18.48 -1.43 1.42
C TYR A 211 -17.58 -0.57 0.54
N ARG A 212 -18.16 0.03 -0.50
CA ARG A 212 -17.54 1.07 -1.30
C ARG A 212 -17.88 2.42 -0.70
N PHE A 213 -16.85 3.19 -0.37
CA PHE A 213 -16.91 4.58 0.09
C PHE A 213 -16.47 5.47 -1.07
N ASP A 214 -17.37 6.28 -1.58
CA ASP A 214 -17.18 7.09 -2.79
C ASP A 214 -17.86 8.44 -2.57
N ASP A 215 -17.10 9.44 -2.13
CA ASP A 215 -17.55 10.74 -1.65
C ASP A 215 -18.64 10.61 -0.55
N ASP A 216 -19.87 11.01 -0.86
CA ASP A 216 -21.04 10.97 0.03
C ASP A 216 -21.80 9.63 -0.03
N LYS A 217 -21.36 8.69 -0.86
CA LYS A 217 -22.04 7.41 -1.10
C LYS A 217 -21.33 6.27 -0.46
N VAL A 218 -22.09 5.47 0.29
CA VAL A 218 -21.63 4.22 0.86
C VAL A 218 -22.55 3.10 0.40
N ASN A 219 -22.01 2.14 -0.35
CA ASN A 219 -22.75 1.02 -0.91
C ASN A 219 -22.08 -0.31 -0.54
N ARG A 220 -22.86 -1.37 -0.40
CA ARG A 220 -22.28 -2.72 -0.31
C ARG A 220 -21.57 -3.08 -1.60
N ALA A 221 -20.47 -3.79 -1.45
CA ALA A 221 -19.67 -4.31 -2.54
C ALA A 221 -19.47 -5.82 -2.42
N THR A 222 -19.25 -6.47 -3.55
CA THR A 222 -18.89 -7.88 -3.65
C THR A 222 -17.37 -8.04 -3.66
N GLU A 223 -16.86 -9.20 -3.30
CA GLU A 223 -15.44 -9.52 -3.41
C GLU A 223 -14.90 -9.36 -4.84
N LYS A 224 -15.73 -9.68 -5.84
CA LYS A 224 -15.37 -9.48 -7.24
C LYS A 224 -15.12 -8.02 -7.58
N GLU A 225 -15.98 -7.11 -7.11
CA GLU A 225 -15.80 -5.65 -7.29
C GLU A 225 -14.55 -5.16 -6.56
N VAL A 226 -14.25 -5.72 -5.38
CA VAL A 226 -13.05 -5.35 -4.60
C VAL A 226 -11.76 -5.82 -5.28
N LEU A 227 -11.73 -7.03 -5.80
CA LEU A 227 -10.54 -7.68 -6.34
C LEU A 227 -10.40 -7.47 -7.85
N GLU A 228 -11.22 -8.22 -8.63
CA GLU A 228 -11.01 -8.37 -10.07
C GLU A 228 -11.15 -7.06 -10.85
N GLU A 229 -12.03 -6.17 -10.40
CA GLU A 229 -12.25 -4.88 -11.05
C GLU A 229 -11.10 -3.90 -10.80
N ASN A 230 -10.30 -4.13 -9.76
CA ASN A 230 -9.23 -3.24 -9.33
C ASN A 230 -7.80 -3.76 -9.61
N TYR A 231 -7.66 -4.93 -10.24
CA TYR A 231 -6.35 -5.43 -10.64
C TYR A 231 -5.68 -4.59 -11.74
N GLY A 232 -6.44 -3.80 -12.50
CA GLY A 232 -5.95 -3.16 -13.72
C GLY A 232 -5.92 -4.13 -14.90
N GLY A 233 -5.09 -3.82 -15.93
CA GLY A 233 -4.98 -4.61 -17.14
C GLY A 233 -5.90 -4.11 -18.25
N GLU A 234 -6.29 -5.00 -19.17
CA GLU A 234 -7.05 -4.67 -20.35
C GLU A 234 -8.47 -5.21 -20.29
N TYR A 235 -9.41 -4.47 -20.87
CA TYR A 235 -10.74 -4.98 -21.19
C TYR A 235 -10.73 -5.53 -22.62
N GLU A 236 -11.14 -6.77 -22.78
CA GLU A 236 -11.47 -7.30 -24.10
C GLU A 236 -12.95 -7.04 -24.40
N PHE A 237 -13.24 -6.23 -25.42
CA PHE A 237 -14.59 -6.07 -25.93
C PHE A 237 -14.79 -7.02 -27.12
N ALA A 238 -15.67 -8.00 -26.98
CA ALA A 238 -16.22 -8.71 -28.11
C ALA A 238 -17.40 -7.90 -28.65
N ASN A 239 -17.26 -7.27 -29.81
CA ASN A 239 -18.40 -6.68 -30.48
C ASN A 239 -19.34 -7.81 -30.98
N GLY A 240 -20.32 -8.16 -30.16
CA GLY A 240 -21.45 -8.98 -30.52
C GLY A 240 -22.47 -8.13 -31.29
N THR A 241 -22.26 -7.90 -32.58
CA THR A 241 -23.35 -7.49 -33.44
C THR A 241 -24.18 -8.72 -33.77
N THR A 242 -25.41 -8.73 -33.30
CA THR A 242 -26.45 -9.67 -33.69
C THR A 242 -26.61 -9.65 -35.20
N GLY A 243 -26.31 -10.76 -35.87
CA GLY A 243 -27.01 -11.12 -37.12
C GLY A 243 -26.29 -11.11 -38.44
N VAL A 244 -24.93 -10.98 -38.53
CA VAL A 244 -24.24 -11.30 -39.80
C VAL A 244 -22.86 -11.90 -39.46
N ARG A 245 -22.61 -13.13 -39.96
CA ARG A 245 -21.28 -13.78 -39.90
C ARG A 245 -20.26 -12.92 -40.67
N GLN A 246 -19.43 -12.18 -39.99
CA GLN A 246 -18.19 -11.66 -40.55
C GLN A 246 -17.00 -12.46 -39.99
N PRO A 247 -16.05 -12.89 -40.84
CA PRO A 247 -14.94 -13.76 -40.46
C PRO A 247 -13.78 -13.08 -39.70
N TYR A 248 -13.91 -11.80 -39.35
CA TYR A 248 -12.89 -11.04 -38.61
C TYR A 248 -13.52 -10.29 -37.43
N THR A 249 -13.48 -10.90 -36.25
CA THR A 249 -13.71 -10.18 -34.99
C THR A 249 -12.44 -9.39 -34.68
N GLN A 250 -12.46 -8.10 -34.95
CA GLN A 250 -11.44 -7.20 -34.39
C GLN A 250 -11.64 -7.12 -32.87
N LYS A 251 -10.70 -7.68 -32.09
CA LYS A 251 -10.65 -7.50 -30.66
C LYS A 251 -10.05 -6.12 -30.40
N TYR A 252 -10.82 -5.25 -29.79
CA TYR A 252 -10.32 -3.98 -29.25
C TYR A 252 -10.03 -4.19 -27.78
N SER A 253 -8.80 -3.93 -27.35
CA SER A 253 -8.45 -3.88 -25.94
C SER A 253 -8.26 -2.44 -25.50
N THR A 254 -8.80 -2.07 -24.35
CA THR A 254 -8.57 -0.77 -23.73
C THR A 254 -8.05 -1.01 -22.32
N LYS A 255 -6.96 -0.35 -21.94
CA LYS A 255 -6.42 -0.44 -20.58
C LYS A 255 -7.40 0.17 -19.58
N ARG A 256 -7.58 -0.51 -18.46
CA ARG A 256 -8.38 -0.03 -17.34
C ARG A 256 -7.65 1.14 -16.67
N SER A 257 -8.23 2.34 -16.72
CA SER A 257 -7.70 3.49 -15.98
C SER A 257 -8.06 3.47 -14.49
N MET A 258 -8.85 2.48 -14.06
CA MET A 258 -9.29 2.26 -12.70
C MET A 258 -8.55 1.04 -12.13
N ASN A 259 -7.81 1.24 -11.04
CA ASN A 259 -7.03 0.18 -10.40
C ASN A 259 -6.67 0.51 -8.96
N ALA A 260 -6.35 -0.54 -8.20
CA ALA A 260 -5.87 -0.41 -6.82
C ALA A 260 -4.58 0.43 -6.78
N TYR A 261 -4.55 1.37 -5.86
CA TYR A 261 -3.43 2.27 -5.60
C TYR A 261 -2.75 1.99 -4.27
N MET A 262 -3.54 1.70 -3.23
CA MET A 262 -3.05 1.29 -1.93
C MET A 262 -3.89 0.12 -1.40
N LEU A 263 -3.22 -0.84 -0.78
CA LEU A 263 -3.83 -1.97 -0.11
C LEU A 263 -3.57 -1.89 1.39
N VAL A 264 -4.57 -2.22 2.18
CA VAL A 264 -4.47 -2.30 3.64
C VAL A 264 -4.77 -3.72 4.06
N TYR A 265 -3.80 -4.37 4.68
CA TYR A 265 -3.92 -5.72 5.22
C TYR A 265 -3.82 -5.69 6.74
N ILE A 266 -4.59 -6.53 7.41
CA ILE A 266 -4.52 -6.73 8.87
C ILE A 266 -4.05 -8.15 9.15
N ARG A 267 -3.05 -8.30 10.03
CA ARG A 267 -2.55 -9.61 10.46
C ARG A 267 -3.65 -10.38 11.18
N LYS A 268 -3.93 -11.61 10.74
CA LYS A 268 -5.07 -12.41 11.23
C LYS A 268 -5.03 -12.63 12.75
N THR A 269 -3.84 -12.86 13.33
CA THR A 269 -3.66 -13.03 14.77
C THR A 269 -3.92 -11.77 15.59
N ARG A 270 -3.94 -10.59 14.94
CA ARG A 270 -4.14 -9.28 15.58
C ARG A 270 -5.47 -8.62 15.20
N SER A 271 -6.30 -9.28 14.38
CA SER A 271 -7.55 -8.70 13.90
C SER A 271 -8.54 -8.40 15.04
N ASP A 272 -8.51 -9.19 16.11
CA ASP A 272 -9.38 -9.00 17.26
C ASP A 272 -9.04 -7.74 18.05
N ASP A 273 -7.76 -7.43 18.16
CA ASP A 273 -7.26 -6.22 18.82
C ASP A 273 -7.48 -4.98 17.97
N VAL A 274 -7.24 -5.09 16.65
CA VAL A 274 -7.31 -3.97 15.70
C VAL A 274 -8.75 -3.57 15.40
N LEU A 275 -9.66 -4.55 15.28
CA LEU A 275 -11.08 -4.34 14.92
C LEU A 275 -12.00 -4.55 16.14
N LEU A 276 -11.60 -4.05 17.30
CA LEU A 276 -12.46 -4.04 18.48
C LEU A 276 -13.76 -3.26 18.20
N PRO A 277 -14.93 -3.82 18.51
CA PRO A 277 -16.19 -3.08 18.41
C PRO A 277 -16.18 -1.85 19.33
N ILE A 278 -16.43 -0.69 18.78
CA ILE A 278 -16.58 0.55 19.54
C ILE A 278 -17.99 0.60 20.12
N THR A 279 -18.10 0.79 21.43
CA THR A 279 -19.36 0.96 22.14
C THR A 279 -19.66 2.44 22.39
N LYS A 280 -20.87 2.77 22.83
CA LYS A 280 -21.21 4.16 23.17
C LYS A 280 -20.37 4.70 24.33
N ASP A 281 -19.89 3.83 25.20
CA ASP A 281 -19.10 4.19 26.38
C ASP A 281 -17.66 4.54 26.01
N ASP A 282 -17.18 4.06 24.84
CA ASP A 282 -15.85 4.39 24.31
C ASP A 282 -15.80 5.78 23.65
N VAL A 283 -16.97 6.36 23.34
CA VAL A 283 -17.06 7.68 22.71
C VAL A 283 -16.94 8.78 23.77
N PRO A 284 -15.91 9.64 23.71
CA PRO A 284 -15.75 10.73 24.66
C PRO A 284 -16.99 11.62 24.73
N SER A 285 -17.42 12.00 25.94
CA SER A 285 -18.68 12.72 26.20
C SER A 285 -18.77 14.11 25.52
N HIS A 286 -17.64 14.66 25.08
CA HIS A 286 -17.60 15.92 24.34
C HIS A 286 -17.80 15.74 22.81
N ILE A 287 -17.68 14.50 22.31
CA ILE A 287 -17.95 14.17 20.91
C ILE A 287 -19.42 13.73 20.84
N GLY A 288 -20.31 14.57 20.40
CA GLY A 288 -21.72 14.26 20.26
C GLY A 288 -22.66 15.29 20.89
N LYS A 289 -22.11 16.31 21.54
CA LYS A 289 -22.82 17.52 21.92
C LYS A 289 -22.57 18.62 20.89
N THR A 290 -22.97 18.38 19.65
CA THR A 290 -23.21 19.49 18.71
C THR A 290 -24.63 19.96 18.98
N GLU A 291 -24.73 21.12 19.61
CA GLU A 291 -25.96 21.92 19.68
C GLU A 291 -26.47 22.31 18.28
#